data_6c019b661ef51765e71609a623fe14e9
#
_entry.id   6c019b661ef51765e71609a623fe14e9
#
_cell.length_a   1.000
_cell.length_b   1.000
_cell.length_c   1.000
_cell.angle_alpha   90.00
_cell.angle_beta   90.00
_cell.angle_gamma   90.00
#
_symmetry.space_group_name_H-M   'P 1'
#
loop_
_entity.id
_entity.type
_entity.pdbx_description
1 polymer ?
#
loop_
_entity_poly.entity_id
_entity_poly.type
_entity_poly.pdbx_seq_one_letter_code
_entity_poly.pdbx_strand_id
1 'polypeptide(L)'
;MKFLAILPATLIAAAPAMAGPYANIEANSGFTGSNYTGTSTDFHVGVEGEVGAASWYIQGGPTVVSPDGGAAETIATGKLGGSVAAGEKLSVYGEISAAFDSVNSYGTKAGVKYKF
;
A
#
# COMPACT_ATOMS: atom_id res chain seq x y z
N MET A 1 11.90 13.24 -9.94
CA MET A 1 11.50 12.39 -10.53
C MET A 1 10.90 11.22 -9.94
N LYS A 2 11.47 10.43 -9.31
CA LYS A 2 11.01 9.17 -8.88
C LYS A 2 9.84 9.18 -7.96
N PHE A 3 9.43 10.32 -7.45
CA PHE A 3 8.37 10.32 -6.51
C PHE A 3 7.02 10.46 -7.10
N LEU A 4 6.87 10.45 -8.35
CA LEU A 4 5.58 10.63 -8.99
C LEU A 4 4.66 9.46 -8.81
N ALA A 5 5.18 8.30 -8.49
CA ALA A 5 4.39 7.09 -8.43
C ALA A 5 3.41 7.06 -7.26
N ILE A 6 3.54 7.95 -6.29
CA ILE A 6 2.67 7.90 -5.13
C ILE A 6 1.44 8.77 -5.24
N LEU A 7 1.30 9.54 -6.28
CA LEU A 7 0.16 10.44 -6.42
C LEU A 7 -1.19 9.73 -6.45
N PRO A 8 -1.35 8.60 -7.15
CA PRO A 8 -2.66 7.95 -7.19
C PRO A 8 -3.16 7.51 -5.83
N ALA A 9 -2.28 7.03 -4.98
CA ALA A 9 -2.68 6.57 -3.67
C ALA A 9 -3.26 7.71 -2.83
N THR A 10 -2.77 8.92 -3.03
CA THR A 10 -3.25 10.07 -2.30
C THR A 10 -4.70 10.39 -2.60
N LEU A 11 -5.12 10.18 -3.82
CA LEU A 11 -6.50 10.45 -4.20
C LEU A 11 -7.48 9.50 -3.54
N ILE A 12 -7.08 8.24 -3.41
CA ILE A 12 -7.94 7.25 -2.76
C ILE A 12 -8.02 7.51 -1.27
N ALA A 13 -6.94 7.99 -0.68
CA ALA A 13 -6.92 8.25 0.74
C ALA A 13 -7.87 9.36 1.18
N ALA A 14 -8.45 10.08 0.24
CA ALA A 14 -9.45 11.09 0.55
C ALA A 14 -10.82 10.49 0.84
N ALA A 15 -10.97 9.18 0.77
CA ALA A 15 -12.23 8.54 1.08
C ALA A 15 -12.64 8.79 2.53
N PRO A 16 -13.94 8.74 2.83
CA PRO A 16 -14.43 9.00 4.17
C PRO A 16 -13.84 8.04 5.19
N ALA A 17 -13.71 8.52 6.42
CA ALA A 17 -13.12 7.74 7.49
C ALA A 17 -14.05 6.66 8.03
N MET A 18 -15.24 6.49 7.48
CA MET A 18 -16.18 5.49 7.95
C MET A 18 -15.82 4.10 7.44
N ALA A 19 -16.27 3.08 8.16
CA ALA A 19 -16.07 1.71 7.72
C ALA A 19 -16.74 1.47 6.39
N GLY A 20 -16.10 0.74 5.52
CA GLY A 20 -16.70 0.42 4.24
C GLY A 20 -15.70 -0.07 3.21
N PRO A 21 -16.21 -0.45 2.05
CA PRO A 21 -15.38 -0.92 0.96
C PRO A 21 -14.70 0.22 0.25
N TYR A 22 -13.56 -0.08 -0.37
CA TYR A 22 -12.83 0.91 -1.16
C TYR A 22 -12.07 0.22 -2.28
N ALA A 23 -11.62 1.01 -3.24
CA ALA A 23 -10.72 0.55 -4.28
C ALA A 23 -9.46 1.41 -4.21
N ASN A 24 -8.33 0.78 -4.49
CA ASN A 24 -7.05 1.46 -4.46
C ASN A 24 -6.24 1.07 -5.67
N ILE A 25 -5.73 2.06 -6.39
CA ILE A 25 -4.81 1.84 -7.50
C ILE A 25 -3.53 2.55 -7.14
N GLU A 26 -2.44 1.81 -7.11
CA GLU A 26 -1.16 2.35 -6.67
C GLU A 26 -0.06 1.88 -7.59
N ALA A 27 0.80 2.80 -8.02
CA ALA A 27 1.95 2.46 -8.84
C ALA A 27 3.21 2.79 -8.08
N ASN A 28 4.15 1.86 -8.09
CA ASN A 28 5.43 2.02 -7.42
C ASN A 28 6.53 1.73 -8.43
N SER A 29 7.44 2.67 -8.59
CA SER A 29 8.56 2.54 -9.51
C SER A 29 9.86 2.52 -8.74
N GLY A 30 10.77 1.67 -9.17
CA GLY A 30 12.07 1.53 -8.55
C GLY A 30 13.17 2.11 -9.42
N PHE A 31 14.17 2.65 -8.75
CA PHE A 31 15.34 3.20 -9.42
C PHE A 31 16.58 2.82 -8.61
N THR A 32 17.66 2.53 -9.32
CA THR A 32 18.96 2.36 -8.71
C THR A 32 19.86 3.45 -9.28
N GLY A 33 20.19 4.43 -8.44
CA GLY A 33 20.80 5.66 -8.93
C GLY A 33 19.84 6.36 -9.87
N SER A 34 20.23 6.56 -11.12
CA SER A 34 19.36 7.14 -12.13
C SER A 34 18.75 6.08 -13.05
N ASN A 35 18.98 4.79 -12.77
CA ASN A 35 18.49 3.70 -13.59
C ASN A 35 17.11 3.24 -13.13
N TYR A 36 16.16 3.26 -14.03
CA TYR A 36 14.82 2.74 -13.77
C TYR A 36 14.88 1.21 -13.74
N THR A 37 14.33 0.58 -12.71
CA THR A 37 14.38 -0.88 -12.58
C THR A 37 13.04 -1.54 -12.84
N GLY A 38 11.94 -0.81 -12.72
CA GLY A 38 10.63 -1.38 -13.02
C GLY A 38 9.52 -0.68 -12.27
N THR A 39 8.29 -1.06 -12.58
CA THR A 39 7.10 -0.51 -11.96
C THR A 39 6.16 -1.64 -11.59
N SER A 40 5.57 -1.57 -10.40
CA SER A 40 4.47 -2.45 -10.04
C SER A 40 3.22 -1.61 -9.83
N THR A 41 2.10 -2.08 -10.35
CA THR A 41 0.82 -1.39 -10.25
C THR A 41 -0.17 -2.31 -9.58
N ASP A 42 -0.68 -1.89 -8.43
CA ASP A 42 -1.66 -2.64 -7.65
C ASP A 42 -3.06 -2.19 -8.02
N PHE A 43 -3.95 -3.16 -8.25
CA PHE A 43 -5.37 -2.90 -8.44
C PHE A 43 -6.09 -3.65 -7.32
N HIS A 44 -6.31 -2.98 -6.20
CA HIS A 44 -6.83 -3.62 -5.01
C HIS A 44 -8.24 -3.15 -4.68
N VAL A 45 -9.02 -4.05 -4.10
CA VAL A 45 -10.26 -3.70 -3.44
C VAL A 45 -10.12 -4.14 -1.99
N GLY A 46 -10.78 -3.44 -1.10
CA GLY A 46 -10.65 -3.76 0.30
C GLY A 46 -11.76 -3.18 1.12
N VAL A 47 -11.65 -3.39 2.43
CA VAL A 47 -12.55 -2.80 3.40
C VAL A 47 -11.70 -2.17 4.50
N GLU A 48 -12.23 -1.13 5.10
CA GLU A 48 -11.55 -0.46 6.18
C GLU A 48 -12.56 -0.04 7.23
N GLY A 49 -12.08 0.19 8.43
CA GLY A 49 -12.95 0.59 9.52
C GLY A 49 -12.19 1.23 10.65
N GLU A 50 -12.94 1.74 11.61
CA GLU A 50 -12.39 2.37 12.79
C GLU A 50 -13.07 1.82 14.03
N VAL A 51 -12.28 1.63 15.09
CA VAL A 51 -12.78 1.21 16.40
C VAL A 51 -12.10 2.10 17.42
N GLY A 52 -12.83 3.09 17.96
CA GLY A 52 -12.25 4.05 18.89
C GLY A 52 -11.11 4.83 18.25
N ALA A 53 -9.94 4.77 18.85
CA ALA A 53 -8.75 5.45 18.35
C ALA A 53 -7.97 4.61 17.35
N ALA A 54 -8.46 3.43 17.00
CA ALA A 54 -7.78 2.52 16.11
C ALA A 54 -8.46 2.51 14.75
N SER A 55 -7.68 2.33 13.70
CA SER A 55 -8.19 2.11 12.35
C SER A 55 -7.54 0.88 11.77
N TRP A 56 -8.23 0.22 10.84
CA TRP A 56 -7.72 -0.99 10.24
C TRP A 56 -8.19 -1.07 8.79
N TYR A 57 -7.45 -1.85 7.99
CA TYR A 57 -7.86 -2.12 6.61
C TYR A 57 -7.33 -3.48 6.18
N ILE A 58 -8.02 -4.07 5.19
CA ILE A 58 -7.56 -5.25 4.51
C ILE A 58 -7.89 -5.08 3.03
N GLN A 59 -6.93 -5.34 2.16
CA GLN A 59 -7.12 -5.19 0.73
C GLN A 59 -6.36 -6.24 -0.04
N GLY A 60 -6.80 -6.51 -1.27
CA GLY A 60 -6.12 -7.45 -2.13
C GLY A 60 -6.58 -7.32 -3.56
N GLY A 61 -5.84 -7.92 -4.45
CA GLY A 61 -6.14 -7.91 -5.88
C GLY A 61 -4.90 -8.17 -6.71
N PRO A 62 -5.03 -8.04 -8.04
CA PRO A 62 -3.90 -8.27 -8.93
C PRO A 62 -2.91 -7.12 -8.90
N THR A 63 -1.65 -7.46 -9.07
CA THR A 63 -0.56 -6.51 -9.23
C THR A 63 0.16 -6.83 -10.54
N VAL A 64 0.32 -5.82 -11.37
CA VAL A 64 1.07 -5.95 -12.61
C VAL A 64 2.49 -5.49 -12.35
N VAL A 65 3.44 -6.39 -12.50
CA VAL A 65 4.86 -6.10 -12.30
C VAL A 65 5.49 -5.96 -13.67
N SER A 66 6.06 -4.80 -13.94
CA SER A 66 6.67 -4.48 -15.22
C SER A 66 8.15 -4.15 -15.00
N PRO A 67 9.04 -5.15 -15.05
CA PRO A 67 10.46 -4.86 -14.90
C PRO A 67 11.01 -4.13 -16.12
N ASP A 68 12.06 -3.36 -15.91
CA ASP A 68 12.71 -2.66 -16.99
C ASP A 68 13.36 -3.68 -17.93
N GLY A 69 12.96 -3.67 -19.19
CA GLY A 69 13.52 -4.59 -20.17
C GLY A 69 12.98 -6.00 -20.11
N GLY A 70 12.01 -6.28 -19.23
CA GLY A 70 11.41 -7.59 -19.11
C GLY A 70 9.93 -7.59 -19.45
N ALA A 71 9.34 -8.77 -19.46
CA ALA A 71 7.92 -8.92 -19.72
C ALA A 71 7.12 -8.61 -18.48
N ALA A 72 5.95 -8.01 -18.66
CA ALA A 72 5.05 -7.75 -17.55
C ALA A 72 4.43 -9.04 -17.04
N GLU A 73 4.21 -9.10 -15.74
CA GLU A 73 3.66 -10.27 -15.09
C GLU A 73 2.57 -9.83 -14.11
N THR A 74 1.52 -10.62 -13.99
CA THR A 74 0.44 -10.31 -13.07
C THR A 74 0.44 -11.34 -11.94
N ILE A 75 0.46 -10.86 -10.70
CA ILE A 75 0.45 -11.72 -9.52
C ILE A 75 -0.66 -11.23 -8.57
N ALA A 76 -1.02 -12.07 -7.63
CA ALA A 76 -1.99 -11.70 -6.61
C ALA A 76 -1.24 -11.16 -5.40
N THR A 77 -1.72 -10.04 -4.86
CA THR A 77 -1.11 -9.44 -3.68
C THR A 77 -2.19 -9.01 -2.70
N GLY A 78 -1.79 -8.76 -1.48
CA GLY A 78 -2.70 -8.30 -0.45
C GLY A 78 -1.98 -7.57 0.66
N LYS A 79 -2.73 -6.77 1.40
CA LYS A 79 -2.22 -6.01 2.53
C LYS A 79 -3.23 -5.99 3.66
N LEU A 80 -2.73 -6.04 4.87
CA LEU A 80 -3.52 -5.90 6.09
C LEU A 80 -2.79 -4.93 7.00
N GLY A 81 -3.47 -3.89 7.45
CA GLY A 81 -2.80 -2.90 8.27
C GLY A 81 -3.74 -2.16 9.19
N GLY A 82 -3.14 -1.31 10.00
CA GLY A 82 -3.90 -0.49 10.91
C GLY A 82 -3.03 0.49 11.64
N SER A 83 -3.69 1.36 12.40
CA SER A 83 -3.00 2.34 13.20
C SER A 83 -3.80 2.63 14.47
N VAL A 84 -3.10 3.08 15.49
CA VAL A 84 -3.70 3.45 16.78
C VAL A 84 -3.15 4.81 17.16
N ALA A 85 -4.05 5.73 17.49
CA ALA A 85 -3.63 7.03 18.02
C ALA A 85 -3.16 6.86 19.45
N ALA A 86 -1.93 7.32 19.71
CA ALA A 86 -1.33 7.27 21.05
C ALA A 86 -1.35 8.63 21.72
N GLY A 87 -1.99 9.63 21.11
CA GLY A 87 -2.10 10.97 21.61
C GLY A 87 -2.61 11.85 20.50
N GLU A 88 -2.67 13.16 20.73
CA GLU A 88 -3.20 14.07 19.74
C GLU A 88 -2.32 14.15 18.50
N LYS A 89 -1.02 13.95 18.65
CA LYS A 89 -0.07 14.13 17.57
C LYS A 89 0.71 12.89 17.24
N LEU A 90 0.52 11.81 17.99
CA LEU A 90 1.31 10.60 17.82
C LEU A 90 0.42 9.43 17.48
N SER A 91 0.83 8.66 16.48
CA SER A 91 0.14 7.41 16.14
C SER A 91 1.16 6.33 15.83
N VAL A 92 0.76 5.09 16.07
CA VAL A 92 1.55 3.91 15.78
C VAL A 92 0.82 3.13 14.70
N TYR A 93 1.54 2.67 13.69
CA TYR A 93 0.91 1.93 12.59
C TYR A 93 1.71 0.70 12.22
N GLY A 94 1.04 -0.24 11.59
CA GLY A 94 1.67 -1.44 11.09
C GLY A 94 0.95 -1.97 9.88
N GLU A 95 1.69 -2.72 9.05
CA GLU A 95 1.13 -3.31 7.84
C GLU A 95 1.86 -4.61 7.54
N ILE A 96 1.10 -5.60 7.10
CA ILE A 96 1.64 -6.86 6.60
C ILE A 96 1.21 -6.96 5.15
N SER A 97 2.14 -7.27 4.27
CA SER A 97 1.85 -7.46 2.85
C SER A 97 2.27 -8.83 2.41
N ALA A 98 1.60 -9.34 1.38
CA ALA A 98 1.91 -10.65 0.82
C ALA A 98 1.78 -10.59 -0.70
N ALA A 99 2.65 -11.31 -1.37
CA ALA A 99 2.61 -11.48 -2.82
C ALA A 99 2.65 -12.97 -3.12
N PHE A 100 1.71 -13.43 -3.93
CA PHE A 100 1.56 -14.84 -4.24
C PHE A 100 1.96 -15.10 -5.68
N ASP A 101 3.13 -15.67 -5.84
CA ASP A 101 3.73 -16.00 -7.12
C ASP A 101 4.21 -17.44 -7.04
N SER A 102 5.13 -17.84 -7.90
CA SER A 102 5.73 -19.19 -7.79
C SER A 102 6.39 -19.37 -6.44
N VAL A 103 6.94 -18.31 -5.87
CA VAL A 103 7.43 -18.27 -4.49
C VAL A 103 6.69 -17.13 -3.80
N ASN A 104 6.01 -17.45 -2.70
CA ASN A 104 5.28 -16.43 -1.95
C ASN A 104 6.24 -15.53 -1.19
N SER A 105 5.96 -14.25 -1.20
CA SER A 105 6.76 -13.24 -0.51
C SER A 105 5.90 -12.51 0.50
N TYR A 106 6.49 -12.16 1.63
CA TYR A 106 5.79 -11.46 2.70
C TYR A 106 6.62 -10.29 3.16
N GLY A 107 5.96 -9.21 3.54
CA GLY A 107 6.64 -8.05 4.06
C GLY A 107 5.90 -7.48 5.25
N THR A 108 6.62 -6.77 6.10
CA THR A 108 6.02 -6.09 7.24
C THR A 108 6.52 -4.66 7.28
N LYS A 109 5.67 -3.79 7.81
CA LYS A 109 6.01 -2.39 8.00
C LYS A 109 5.45 -1.97 9.36
N ALA A 110 6.24 -1.26 10.13
CA ALA A 110 5.77 -0.70 11.39
C ALA A 110 6.44 0.64 11.60
N GLY A 111 5.70 1.56 12.20
CA GLY A 111 6.27 2.87 12.38
C GLY A 111 5.48 3.71 13.35
N VAL A 112 6.01 4.87 13.62
CA VAL A 112 5.41 5.87 14.49
C VAL A 112 5.33 7.16 13.69
N LYS A 113 4.19 7.80 13.74
CA LYS A 113 3.97 9.05 13.02
C LYS A 113 3.69 10.15 14.02
N TYR A 114 4.43 11.24 13.91
CA TYR A 114 4.25 12.40 14.77
C TYR A 114 3.84 13.60 13.91
N LYS A 115 2.76 14.25 14.30
CA LYS A 115 2.28 15.43 13.60
C LYS A 115 2.70 16.68 14.34
N PHE A 116 3.20 17.64 13.62
CA PHE A 116 3.63 18.93 14.20
C PHE A 116 2.50 19.95 14.26
#